data_b1c2aa8711ad186cb181306f5046b443
#
_entry.id   b1c2aa8711ad186cb181306f5046b443
#
_cell.length_a   1.000
_cell.length_b   1.000
_cell.length_c   1.000
_cell.angle_alpha   90.00
_cell.angle_beta   90.00
_cell.angle_gamma   90.00
#
_symmetry.space_group_name_H-M   'P 1'
#
loop_
_entity.id
_entity.type
_entity.pdbx_description
1 polymer ?
#
loop_
_entity_poly.entity_id
_entity_poly.type
_entity_poly.pdbx_seq_one_letter_code
_entity_poly.pdbx_strand_id
1 'polypeptide(L)'
;NELLDLDFTLDPTFNIYEASRDLQRARRAEWHEEYTLPSLWEFYQPSRISHGSYWHFWGTEQEVAWKKNFQLWMEFINEYKNRGGRVTAGSDSGFIFQLYGFAYIRELELLREAGFHPLEVIRAATLNGAEALGMDNEIGSIEIGKKADFVLIEENPLENLKVLYGTGAIKLDKDN
;
A
#
# COMPACT_ATOMS: atom_id res chain seq x y z
N ASN A 1 24.84 -9.06 2.00
CA ASN A 1 23.40 -9.28 2.27
C ASN A 1 22.82 -10.12 1.15
N GLU A 2 22.47 -11.35 1.47
CA GLU A 2 22.07 -12.38 0.50
C GLU A 2 20.99 -11.92 -0.49
N LEU A 3 19.94 -11.23 -0.01
CA LEU A 3 18.87 -10.71 -0.87
C LEU A 3 19.36 -9.62 -1.84
N LEU A 4 20.27 -8.74 -1.40
CA LEU A 4 20.85 -7.71 -2.25
C LEU A 4 21.78 -8.30 -3.30
N ASP A 5 22.57 -9.30 -2.93
CA ASP A 5 23.50 -9.99 -3.81
C ASP A 5 22.76 -10.78 -4.92
N LEU A 6 21.50 -11.16 -4.65
CA LEU A 6 20.59 -11.82 -5.59
C LEU A 6 19.76 -10.85 -6.44
N ASP A 7 19.93 -9.54 -6.31
CA ASP A 7 19.04 -8.50 -6.91
C ASP A 7 17.54 -8.77 -6.66
N PHE A 8 17.21 -9.22 -5.46
CA PHE A 8 15.85 -9.61 -5.12
C PHE A 8 14.94 -8.38 -5.05
N THR A 9 13.72 -8.47 -5.60
CA THR A 9 12.71 -7.43 -5.50
C THR A 9 11.72 -7.78 -4.40
N LEU A 10 11.45 -6.84 -3.49
CA LEU A 10 10.44 -6.99 -2.44
C LEU A 10 9.20 -6.16 -2.78
N ASP A 11 8.04 -6.80 -2.69
CA ASP A 11 6.74 -6.15 -2.69
C ASP A 11 6.09 -6.37 -1.32
N PRO A 12 6.09 -5.36 -0.43
CA PRO A 12 5.73 -5.58 0.97
C PRO A 12 4.23 -5.79 1.19
N THR A 13 3.36 -5.22 0.36
CA THR A 13 1.90 -5.27 0.55
C THR A 13 1.46 -4.97 1.99
N PHE A 14 1.98 -3.89 2.59
CA PHE A 14 1.70 -3.50 3.98
C PHE A 14 0.20 -3.37 4.27
N ASN A 15 -0.55 -2.84 3.30
CA ASN A 15 -1.97 -2.54 3.46
C ASN A 15 -2.80 -3.78 3.77
N ILE A 16 -2.48 -4.95 3.20
CA ILE A 16 -3.27 -6.17 3.45
C ILE A 16 -3.23 -6.59 4.93
N TYR A 17 -2.14 -6.29 5.63
CA TYR A 17 -1.98 -6.58 7.04
C TYR A 17 -2.19 -5.37 7.95
N GLU A 18 -2.55 -4.21 7.40
CA GLU A 18 -2.84 -3.02 8.20
C GLU A 18 -3.97 -3.27 9.21
N ALA A 19 -5.01 -4.00 8.84
CA ALA A 19 -6.10 -4.36 9.74
C ALA A 19 -5.64 -5.24 10.93
N SER A 20 -4.56 -5.98 10.78
CA SER A 20 -3.95 -6.73 11.89
C SER A 20 -3.25 -5.82 12.91
N ARG A 21 -2.79 -4.65 12.45
CA ARG A 21 -2.22 -3.61 13.29
C ARG A 21 -3.29 -2.67 13.86
N ASP A 22 -4.24 -2.26 13.04
CA ASP A 22 -5.29 -1.29 13.35
C ASP A 22 -6.60 -1.61 12.63
N LEU A 23 -7.34 -2.56 13.19
CA LEU A 23 -8.62 -3.00 12.64
C LEU A 23 -9.64 -1.87 12.52
N GLN A 24 -9.68 -0.93 13.48
CA GLN A 24 -10.65 0.16 13.46
C GLN A 24 -10.38 1.13 12.31
N ARG A 25 -9.13 1.43 12.02
CA ARG A 25 -8.76 2.27 10.88
C ARG A 25 -9.17 1.63 9.56
N ALA A 26 -8.84 0.36 9.37
CA ALA A 26 -9.19 -0.38 8.15
C ALA A 26 -10.71 -0.41 7.92
N ARG A 27 -11.49 -0.67 8.97
CA ARG A 27 -12.96 -0.73 8.91
C ARG A 27 -13.64 0.62 8.70
N ARG A 28 -13.02 1.72 9.10
CA ARG A 28 -13.59 3.07 9.02
C ARG A 28 -13.05 3.89 7.86
N ALA A 29 -12.35 3.27 6.94
CA ALA A 29 -11.87 3.96 5.76
C ALA A 29 -13.06 4.55 4.98
N GLU A 30 -12.93 5.83 4.59
CA GLU A 30 -14.01 6.66 4.05
C GLU A 30 -14.69 6.05 2.82
N TRP A 31 -13.92 5.34 2.00
CA TRP A 31 -14.42 4.71 0.77
C TRP A 31 -15.37 3.52 0.99
N HIS A 32 -15.45 2.96 2.20
CA HIS A 32 -16.31 1.79 2.43
C HIS A 32 -17.78 2.11 2.29
N GLU A 33 -18.20 3.29 2.70
CA GLU A 33 -19.61 3.69 2.66
C GLU A 33 -20.15 3.76 1.23
N GLU A 34 -19.35 4.28 0.30
CA GLU A 34 -19.80 4.55 -1.08
C GLU A 34 -19.38 3.47 -2.09
N TYR A 35 -18.22 2.82 -1.88
CA TYR A 35 -17.60 1.99 -2.92
C TYR A 35 -17.53 0.50 -2.60
N THR A 36 -17.72 0.10 -1.34
CA THR A 36 -17.67 -1.32 -0.98
C THR A 36 -19.02 -1.98 -1.19
N LEU A 37 -19.06 -2.98 -2.06
CA LEU A 37 -20.27 -3.78 -2.25
C LEU A 37 -20.74 -4.42 -0.94
N PRO A 38 -22.06 -4.45 -0.65
CA PRO A 38 -22.58 -5.04 0.60
C PRO A 38 -22.11 -6.49 0.84
N SER A 39 -22.05 -7.31 -0.19
CA SER A 39 -21.55 -8.68 -0.10
C SER A 39 -20.07 -8.78 0.26
N LEU A 40 -19.25 -7.85 -0.26
CA LEU A 40 -17.84 -7.77 0.08
C LEU A 40 -17.65 -7.25 1.51
N TRP A 41 -18.45 -6.27 1.91
CA TRP A 41 -18.47 -5.77 3.27
C TRP A 41 -18.82 -6.87 4.29
N GLU A 42 -19.83 -7.67 3.99
CA GLU A 42 -20.21 -8.82 4.81
C GLU A 42 -19.08 -9.86 4.89
N PHE A 43 -18.42 -10.14 3.77
CA PHE A 43 -17.27 -11.04 3.70
C PHE A 43 -16.12 -10.59 4.62
N TYR A 44 -15.89 -9.29 4.75
CA TYR A 44 -14.84 -8.74 5.63
C TYR A 44 -15.15 -8.84 7.13
N GLN A 45 -16.41 -9.07 7.52
CA GLN A 45 -16.76 -9.12 8.94
C GLN A 45 -16.12 -10.33 9.65
N PRO A 46 -15.70 -10.17 10.91
CA PRO A 46 -15.16 -11.28 11.72
C PRO A 46 -16.12 -12.44 11.79
N SER A 47 -15.68 -13.62 11.35
CA SER A 47 -16.47 -14.84 11.31
C SER A 47 -15.57 -16.06 11.55
N ARG A 48 -16.15 -17.12 12.10
CA ARG A 48 -15.44 -18.40 12.29
C ARG A 48 -15.15 -19.14 10.98
N ILE A 49 -15.91 -18.84 9.94
CA ILE A 49 -15.91 -19.57 8.66
C ILE A 49 -15.51 -18.71 7.47
N SER A 50 -15.54 -17.39 7.62
CA SER A 50 -15.13 -16.47 6.55
C SER A 50 -13.62 -16.30 6.53
N HIS A 51 -13.02 -16.48 5.37
CA HIS A 51 -11.61 -16.22 5.14
C HIS A 51 -11.30 -14.72 5.03
N GLY A 52 -12.31 -13.87 4.88
CA GLY A 52 -12.19 -12.42 4.84
C GLY A 52 -11.80 -11.78 6.18
N SER A 53 -11.84 -12.54 7.27
CA SER A 53 -11.44 -12.06 8.59
C SER A 53 -11.05 -13.20 9.51
N TYR A 54 -9.78 -13.26 9.88
CA TYR A 54 -9.25 -14.24 10.83
C TYR A 54 -9.14 -13.71 12.27
N TRP A 55 -9.57 -12.44 12.52
CA TRP A 55 -9.50 -11.84 13.87
C TRP A 55 -10.59 -12.31 14.84
N HIS A 56 -11.45 -13.23 14.44
CA HIS A 56 -12.57 -13.68 15.28
C HIS A 56 -12.10 -14.15 16.67
N PHE A 57 -10.91 -14.75 16.74
CA PHE A 57 -10.33 -15.26 17.98
C PHE A 57 -9.23 -14.37 18.58
N TRP A 58 -9.03 -13.17 18.03
CA TRP A 58 -8.00 -12.28 18.49
C TRP A 58 -8.42 -11.49 19.71
N GLY A 59 -7.46 -11.31 20.63
CA GLY A 59 -7.54 -10.42 21.78
C GLY A 59 -6.35 -9.45 21.78
N THR A 60 -6.20 -8.74 22.87
CA THR A 60 -5.16 -7.72 23.05
C THR A 60 -3.74 -8.25 22.82
N GLU A 61 -3.47 -9.49 23.20
CA GLU A 61 -2.15 -10.09 23.02
C GLU A 61 -1.74 -10.15 21.55
N GLN A 62 -2.65 -10.62 20.67
CA GLN A 62 -2.43 -10.74 19.24
C GLN A 62 -2.29 -9.34 18.61
N GLU A 63 -3.13 -8.39 18.99
CA GLU A 63 -3.06 -7.01 18.49
C GLU A 63 -1.73 -6.34 18.85
N VAL A 64 -1.25 -6.49 20.09
CA VAL A 64 0.05 -5.95 20.53
C VAL A 64 1.21 -6.62 19.78
N ALA A 65 1.16 -7.93 19.61
CA ALA A 65 2.18 -8.67 18.88
C ALA A 65 2.25 -8.21 17.40
N TRP A 66 1.10 -8.03 16.75
CA TRP A 66 1.03 -7.56 15.38
C TRP A 66 1.50 -6.11 15.19
N LYS A 67 1.20 -5.22 16.12
CA LYS A 67 1.73 -3.84 16.07
C LYS A 67 3.26 -3.82 16.07
N LYS A 68 3.88 -4.63 16.94
CA LYS A 68 5.35 -4.75 16.99
C LYS A 68 5.93 -5.40 15.74
N ASN A 69 5.29 -6.47 15.24
CA ASN A 69 5.72 -7.15 14.03
C ASN A 69 5.63 -6.24 12.80
N PHE A 70 4.56 -5.48 12.70
CA PHE A 70 4.34 -4.54 11.59
C PHE A 70 5.38 -3.42 11.57
N GLN A 71 5.73 -2.89 12.75
CA GLN A 71 6.80 -1.90 12.87
C GLN A 71 8.15 -2.49 12.44
N LEU A 72 8.50 -3.66 12.93
CA LEU A 72 9.75 -4.34 12.54
C LEU A 72 9.80 -4.60 11.03
N TRP A 73 8.68 -4.96 10.44
CA TRP A 73 8.57 -5.16 9.01
C TRP A 73 8.78 -3.87 8.22
N MET A 74 8.17 -2.76 8.64
CA MET A 74 8.41 -1.44 8.04
C MET A 74 9.88 -1.03 8.13
N GLU A 75 10.51 -1.20 9.29
CA GLU A 75 11.93 -0.93 9.50
C GLU A 75 12.81 -1.78 8.58
N PHE A 76 12.51 -3.06 8.45
CA PHE A 76 13.22 -3.98 7.56
C PHE A 76 13.14 -3.55 6.09
N ILE A 77 11.96 -3.23 5.60
CA ILE A 77 11.75 -2.82 4.21
C ILE A 77 12.46 -1.49 3.92
N ASN A 78 12.38 -0.52 4.84
CA ASN A 78 13.10 0.74 4.69
C ASN A 78 14.62 0.55 4.69
N GLU A 79 15.14 -0.27 5.58
CA GLU A 79 16.57 -0.59 5.62
C GLU A 79 17.03 -1.33 4.35
N TYR A 80 16.21 -2.27 3.84
CA TYR A 80 16.49 -2.96 2.60
C TYR A 80 16.61 -1.97 1.42
N LYS A 81 15.65 -1.05 1.29
CA LYS A 81 15.67 0.03 0.30
C LYS A 81 16.90 0.94 0.48
N ASN A 82 17.23 1.34 1.72
CA ASN A 82 18.37 2.22 2.01
C ASN A 82 19.72 1.58 1.63
N ARG A 83 19.78 0.26 1.59
CA ARG A 83 20.95 -0.50 1.12
C ARG A 83 20.96 -0.76 -0.39
N GLY A 84 20.04 -0.17 -1.14
CA GLY A 84 19.94 -0.29 -2.59
C GLY A 84 19.05 -1.42 -3.07
N GLY A 85 18.30 -2.09 -2.19
CA GLY A 85 17.34 -3.12 -2.57
C GLY A 85 16.13 -2.54 -3.31
N ARG A 86 15.66 -3.27 -4.31
CA ARG A 86 14.48 -2.88 -5.09
C ARG A 86 13.22 -3.21 -4.33
N VAL A 87 12.38 -2.17 -4.09
CA VAL A 87 11.06 -2.30 -3.48
C VAL A 87 10.02 -1.79 -4.46
N THR A 88 8.96 -2.57 -4.67
CA THR A 88 7.79 -2.22 -5.49
C THR A 88 6.59 -1.91 -4.61
N ALA A 89 5.49 -1.46 -5.21
CA ALA A 89 4.23 -1.18 -4.53
C ALA A 89 3.12 -2.05 -5.12
N GLY A 90 2.64 -2.99 -4.33
CA GLY A 90 1.48 -3.84 -4.61
C GLY A 90 0.48 -3.79 -3.48
N SER A 91 -0.78 -4.10 -3.72
CA SER A 91 -1.84 -3.91 -2.73
C SER A 91 -2.47 -5.20 -2.21
N ASP A 92 -2.35 -6.31 -2.93
CA ASP A 92 -3.04 -7.58 -2.60
C ASP A 92 -4.51 -7.38 -2.16
N SER A 93 -5.22 -6.49 -2.89
CA SER A 93 -6.57 -6.03 -2.55
C SER A 93 -7.63 -7.10 -2.70
N GLY A 94 -8.79 -6.88 -2.06
CA GLY A 94 -9.95 -7.77 -2.11
C GLY A 94 -10.09 -8.64 -0.86
N PHE A 95 -9.27 -8.40 0.14
CA PHE A 95 -9.20 -9.14 1.39
C PHE A 95 -9.00 -8.17 2.57
N ILE A 96 -9.48 -8.52 3.76
CA ILE A 96 -9.18 -7.82 5.03
C ILE A 96 -9.44 -6.29 4.98
N PHE A 97 -10.63 -5.87 4.53
CA PHE A 97 -11.01 -4.46 4.38
C PHE A 97 -10.17 -3.68 3.36
N GLN A 98 -9.44 -4.34 2.46
CA GLN A 98 -8.66 -3.68 1.42
C GLN A 98 -9.41 -3.66 0.09
N LEU A 99 -9.93 -2.47 -0.27
CA LEU A 99 -10.73 -2.29 -1.47
C LEU A 99 -9.82 -1.99 -2.68
N TYR A 100 -10.13 -2.61 -3.81
CA TYR A 100 -9.44 -2.38 -5.09
C TYR A 100 -9.34 -0.89 -5.44
N GLY A 101 -8.20 -0.48 -5.94
CA GLY A 101 -7.89 0.92 -6.26
C GLY A 101 -7.46 1.71 -5.01
N PHE A 102 -8.31 1.82 -4.01
CA PHE A 102 -8.04 2.56 -2.78
C PHE A 102 -6.86 1.99 -1.99
N ALA A 103 -6.81 0.67 -1.84
CA ALA A 103 -5.73 0.01 -1.12
C ALA A 103 -4.36 0.25 -1.76
N TYR A 104 -4.28 0.45 -3.08
CA TYR A 104 -3.01 0.78 -3.73
C TYR A 104 -2.46 2.13 -3.26
N ILE A 105 -3.31 3.16 -3.21
CA ILE A 105 -2.88 4.47 -2.70
C ILE A 105 -2.54 4.37 -1.20
N ARG A 106 -3.30 3.56 -0.45
CA ARG A 106 -2.97 3.29 0.95
C ARG A 106 -1.60 2.63 1.13
N GLU A 107 -1.21 1.72 0.24
CA GLU A 107 0.14 1.13 0.23
C GLU A 107 1.22 2.21 0.07
N LEU A 108 1.02 3.19 -0.80
CA LEU A 108 1.94 4.31 -0.98
C LEU A 108 2.09 5.15 0.31
N GLU A 109 0.99 5.40 1.01
CA GLU A 109 1.02 6.07 2.32
C GLU A 109 1.77 5.24 3.36
N LEU A 110 1.64 3.91 3.35
CA LEU A 110 2.34 3.01 4.28
C LEU A 110 3.84 2.92 3.98
N LEU A 111 4.25 2.97 2.72
CA LEU A 111 5.66 3.14 2.36
C LEU A 111 6.23 4.45 2.90
N ARG A 112 5.47 5.55 2.85
CA ARG A 112 5.85 6.82 3.50
C ARG A 112 5.99 6.66 5.02
N GLU A 113 5.03 5.99 5.66
CA GLU A 113 5.06 5.69 7.11
C GLU A 113 6.28 4.85 7.47
N ALA A 114 6.69 3.92 6.61
CA ALA A 114 7.89 3.11 6.76
C ALA A 114 9.21 3.89 6.63
N GLY A 115 9.15 5.17 6.19
CA GLY A 115 10.33 6.05 6.09
C GLY A 115 10.85 6.30 4.68
N PHE A 116 10.11 5.91 3.64
CA PHE A 116 10.47 6.26 2.26
C PHE A 116 10.30 7.76 2.01
N HIS A 117 11.23 8.36 1.30
CA HIS A 117 11.06 9.72 0.78
C HIS A 117 9.94 9.72 -0.29
N PRO A 118 9.19 10.84 -0.51
CA PRO A 118 8.10 10.88 -1.50
C PRO A 118 8.49 10.40 -2.89
N LEU A 119 9.66 10.80 -3.39
CA LEU A 119 10.16 10.35 -4.70
C LEU A 119 10.50 8.86 -4.74
N GLU A 120 10.92 8.27 -3.62
CA GLU A 120 11.18 6.84 -3.52
C GLU A 120 9.87 6.04 -3.58
N VAL A 121 8.79 6.56 -2.98
CA VAL A 121 7.45 5.98 -3.08
C VAL A 121 6.96 6.01 -4.53
N ILE A 122 7.08 7.15 -5.22
CA ILE A 122 6.71 7.26 -6.64
C ILE A 122 7.56 6.30 -7.48
N ARG A 123 8.86 6.21 -7.23
CA ARG A 123 9.74 5.25 -7.91
C ARG A 123 9.30 3.80 -7.68
N ALA A 124 8.95 3.44 -6.44
CA ALA A 124 8.42 2.10 -6.12
C ALA A 124 7.13 1.79 -6.89
N ALA A 125 6.27 2.80 -7.05
CA ALA A 125 5.00 2.71 -7.78
C ALA A 125 5.13 2.74 -9.31
N THR A 126 6.31 3.01 -9.87
CA THR A 126 6.52 3.22 -11.30
C THR A 126 7.74 2.45 -11.82
N LEU A 127 8.92 3.05 -11.78
CA LEU A 127 10.14 2.53 -12.39
C LEU A 127 10.58 1.20 -11.79
N ASN A 128 10.52 1.04 -10.46
CA ASN A 128 10.92 -0.22 -9.83
C ASN A 128 10.03 -1.39 -10.26
N GLY A 129 8.72 -1.13 -10.45
CA GLY A 129 7.79 -2.11 -11.00
C GLY A 129 8.12 -2.49 -12.45
N ALA A 130 8.46 -1.49 -13.26
CA ALA A 130 8.89 -1.70 -14.65
C ALA A 130 10.19 -2.52 -14.71
N GLU A 131 11.18 -2.20 -13.88
CA GLU A 131 12.44 -2.94 -13.77
C GLU A 131 12.19 -4.41 -13.34
N ALA A 132 11.33 -4.62 -12.34
CA ALA A 132 10.99 -5.97 -11.88
C ALA A 132 10.31 -6.84 -12.95
N LEU A 133 9.57 -6.20 -13.88
CA LEU A 133 8.92 -6.86 -15.01
C LEU A 133 9.81 -6.94 -16.26
N GLY A 134 11.02 -6.36 -16.25
CA GLY A 134 11.89 -6.25 -17.42
C GLY A 134 11.34 -5.35 -18.52
N MET A 135 10.50 -4.36 -18.16
CA MET A 135 9.82 -3.42 -19.06
C MET A 135 10.31 -1.98 -18.91
N ASP A 136 11.38 -1.75 -18.20
CA ASP A 136 11.92 -0.43 -17.91
C ASP A 136 12.39 0.34 -19.15
N ASN A 137 12.64 -0.35 -20.25
CA ASN A 137 12.89 0.27 -21.57
C ASN A 137 11.62 0.83 -22.25
N GLU A 138 10.42 0.43 -21.80
CA GLU A 138 9.14 0.81 -22.42
C GLU A 138 8.29 1.71 -21.54
N ILE A 139 8.32 1.53 -20.21
CA ILE A 139 7.44 2.18 -19.22
C ILE A 139 8.20 2.55 -17.94
N GLY A 140 7.49 3.15 -16.99
CA GLY A 140 7.97 3.39 -15.62
C GLY A 140 8.70 4.72 -15.41
N SER A 141 9.09 5.42 -16.47
CA SER A 141 9.69 6.76 -16.40
C SER A 141 9.31 7.62 -17.60
N ILE A 142 9.43 8.95 -17.46
CA ILE A 142 9.15 9.92 -18.52
C ILE A 142 10.43 10.12 -19.31
N GLU A 143 10.58 9.39 -20.40
CA GLU A 143 11.75 9.44 -21.26
C GLU A 143 11.35 9.34 -22.75
N ILE A 144 12.18 9.92 -23.63
CA ILE A 144 11.95 9.84 -25.07
C ILE A 144 12.04 8.39 -25.53
N GLY A 145 11.01 7.93 -26.23
CA GLY A 145 10.92 6.56 -26.76
C GLY A 145 10.11 5.60 -25.89
N LYS A 146 9.77 5.98 -24.67
CA LYS A 146 8.86 5.19 -23.81
C LYS A 146 7.39 5.51 -24.09
N LYS A 147 6.50 4.63 -23.64
CA LYS A 147 5.05 4.82 -23.73
C LYS A 147 4.62 6.02 -22.89
N ALA A 148 3.71 6.82 -23.42
CA ALA A 148 3.21 8.06 -22.80
C ALA A 148 2.02 7.77 -21.88
N ASP A 149 2.23 6.89 -20.88
CA ASP A 149 1.23 6.57 -19.86
C ASP A 149 1.43 7.52 -18.66
N PHE A 150 0.54 8.53 -18.55
CA PHE A 150 0.65 9.58 -17.54
C PHE A 150 -0.59 9.65 -16.65
N VAL A 151 -0.35 9.99 -15.38
CA VAL A 151 -1.39 10.45 -14.46
C VAL A 151 -1.18 11.96 -14.27
N LEU A 152 -2.19 12.76 -14.63
CA LEU A 152 -2.21 14.21 -14.39
C LEU A 152 -3.03 14.48 -13.14
N ILE A 153 -2.45 15.24 -12.21
CA ILE A 153 -3.06 15.60 -10.94
C ILE A 153 -2.92 17.09 -10.70
N GLU A 154 -3.91 17.70 -10.04
CA GLU A 154 -3.95 19.14 -9.79
C GLU A 154 -3.04 19.56 -8.62
N GLU A 155 -2.83 18.67 -7.64
CA GLU A 155 -2.05 18.95 -6.43
C GLU A 155 -0.76 18.15 -6.39
N ASN A 156 0.19 18.55 -5.54
CA ASN A 156 1.51 17.94 -5.46
C ASN A 156 1.49 16.62 -4.66
N PRO A 157 1.66 15.44 -5.28
CA PRO A 157 1.65 14.14 -4.57
C PRO A 157 2.87 13.94 -3.66
N LEU A 158 3.94 14.74 -3.83
CA LEU A 158 5.10 14.68 -2.96
C LEU A 158 4.82 15.27 -1.58
N GLU A 159 3.84 16.15 -1.48
CA GLU A 159 3.36 16.74 -0.22
C GLU A 159 2.28 15.88 0.42
N ASN A 160 1.34 15.40 -0.41
CA ASN A 160 0.23 14.59 0.07
C ASN A 160 -0.17 13.51 -0.96
N LEU A 161 0.12 12.26 -0.65
CA LEU A 161 -0.24 11.13 -1.54
C LEU A 161 -1.76 10.93 -1.68
N LYS A 162 -2.57 11.46 -0.76
CA LYS A 162 -4.03 11.34 -0.84
C LYS A 162 -4.63 12.00 -2.07
N VAL A 163 -3.92 12.95 -2.70
CA VAL A 163 -4.35 13.56 -3.97
C VAL A 163 -4.43 12.55 -5.13
N LEU A 164 -3.83 11.38 -4.98
CA LEU A 164 -3.93 10.27 -5.92
C LEU A 164 -5.25 9.51 -5.84
N TYR A 165 -6.02 9.65 -4.74
CA TYR A 165 -7.40 9.16 -4.73
C TYR A 165 -8.23 9.98 -5.71
N GLY A 166 -9.07 9.33 -6.50
CA GLY A 166 -9.90 10.04 -7.50
C GLY A 166 -10.77 11.14 -6.87
N THR A 167 -11.04 12.19 -7.62
CA THR A 167 -11.86 13.34 -7.18
C THR A 167 -13.20 12.90 -6.62
N GLY A 168 -13.49 13.30 -5.38
CA GLY A 168 -14.72 12.94 -4.66
C GLY A 168 -14.67 11.63 -3.88
N ALA A 169 -13.63 10.81 -4.07
CA ALA A 169 -13.49 9.54 -3.36
C ALA A 169 -13.06 9.72 -1.89
N ILE A 170 -12.38 10.83 -1.59
CA ILE A 170 -12.00 11.23 -0.22
C ILE A 170 -12.21 12.73 -0.10
N LYS A 171 -12.83 13.15 1.00
CA LYS A 171 -12.86 14.55 1.37
C LYS A 171 -11.49 14.91 1.93
N LEU A 172 -10.69 15.60 1.12
CA LEU A 172 -9.46 16.20 1.61
C LEU A 172 -9.86 17.38 2.51
N ASP A 173 -9.64 17.24 3.81
CA ASP A 173 -9.71 18.38 4.71
C ASP A 173 -8.56 19.33 4.32
N LYS A 174 -8.93 20.50 3.80
CA LYS A 174 -7.95 21.51 3.34
C LYS A 174 -7.24 22.23 4.51
N ASP A 175 -7.60 21.89 5.75
CA ASP A 175 -7.16 22.60 6.95
C ASP A 175 -6.22 21.77 7.86
N ASN A 176 -5.62 20.69 7.35
CA ASN A 176 -4.60 19.91 8.08
C ASN A 176 -3.25 19.89 7.35
#